data_f15b26eb1128055c4ad3f9890a2a2a03
#
_entry.id   f15b26eb1128055c4ad3f9890a2a2a03
#
_cell.length_a   1.000
_cell.length_b   1.000
_cell.length_c   1.000
_cell.angle_alpha   90.00
_cell.angle_beta   90.00
_cell.angle_gamma   90.00
#
_symmetry.space_group_name_H-M   'P 1'
#
loop_
_entity.id
_entity.type
_entity.pdbx_description
1 polymer ?
#
loop_
_entity_poly.entity_id
_entity_poly.type
_entity_poly.pdbx_seq_one_letter_code
_entity_poly.pdbx_strand_id
1 'polypeptide(L)'
;MKIKTIYIYLLLPVIVFAFTSCDDKLAEINKNPNATENPQPAYLLSAAQYHAAQWFMGNDLNYNAALLWDQHWAKIQYTEPDCYNVTTSSFSSVWDDGYATIIADLNAVENSNLGNANYRAVAKIWRSWTFLQLTNLFGDIPYSQYAKKVTPAYDNQEDVLKGLLGELQTAADSLKSTNGSVSGDLIYKGDITSWKRFAQSLRLRIALEIADRDQELASGIIAQLYANRSELISSNSENADFVFTSSPQWNPWASAFSTRDDQRVSKTLIDKLKEYNDPRLPIYAQLPSDATVTTYQGAANGLSADQANSQGFNKLSRPGTYFLKDNAPAVFFTYSEINFIFAEAAARGIINADAQDFYNKGITASLQQFGVGDNADKYLAQPSVAYDASKWAEQIGWQKWISYYGQASDAFTDWRRLGYPKLKAGPSSVLGKGQLPRRFFYPVTEQSLNGSNYKAAIAHQGPDELTTRLWFDVENKNR
;
A
#
# COMPACT_ATOMS: atom_id res chain seq x y z
N MET A 1 13.70 -64.67 40.83
CA MET A 1 13.82 -63.23 40.64
C MET A 1 14.81 -62.77 39.55
N LYS A 2 15.34 -63.69 38.70
CA LYS A 2 16.33 -63.32 37.64
C LYS A 2 15.77 -63.26 36.20
N ILE A 3 14.57 -63.74 35.96
CA ILE A 3 13.95 -63.77 34.61
C ILE A 3 13.26 -62.49 34.25
N LYS A 4 12.67 -61.75 35.20
CA LYS A 4 11.95 -60.48 34.94
C LYS A 4 12.89 -59.33 34.53
N THR A 5 14.13 -59.35 34.98
CA THR A 5 15.10 -58.29 34.67
C THR A 5 15.67 -58.39 33.24
N ILE A 6 15.77 -59.58 32.68
CA ILE A 6 16.27 -59.80 31.31
C ILE A 6 15.29 -59.31 30.26
N TYR A 7 13.99 -59.43 30.50
CA TYR A 7 12.99 -58.90 29.56
C TYR A 7 12.93 -57.36 29.50
N ILE A 8 13.29 -56.69 30.59
CA ILE A 8 13.35 -55.21 30.62
C ILE A 8 14.56 -54.72 29.81
N TYR A 9 15.68 -55.37 29.85
CA TYR A 9 16.88 -54.99 29.07
C TYR A 9 16.76 -55.31 27.57
N LEU A 10 15.93 -56.30 27.18
CA LEU A 10 15.65 -56.62 25.78
C LEU A 10 14.54 -55.72 25.14
N LEU A 11 13.63 -55.21 25.96
CA LEU A 11 12.58 -54.29 25.48
C LEU A 11 13.04 -52.84 25.31
N LEU A 12 14.02 -52.39 26.09
CA LEU A 12 14.54 -51.04 26.03
C LEU A 12 15.19 -50.68 24.69
N PRO A 13 16.05 -51.48 24.04
CA PRO A 13 16.60 -51.17 22.73
C PRO A 13 15.56 -51.24 21.59
N VAL A 14 14.51 -52.05 21.71
CA VAL A 14 13.44 -52.15 20.69
C VAL A 14 12.59 -50.89 20.69
N ILE A 15 12.34 -50.26 21.85
CA ILE A 15 11.62 -49.02 21.97
C ILE A 15 12.43 -47.81 21.41
N VAL A 16 13.77 -47.80 21.63
CA VAL A 16 14.63 -46.74 21.10
C VAL A 16 14.73 -46.79 19.57
N PHE A 17 14.76 -47.98 18.95
CA PHE A 17 14.75 -48.13 17.49
C PHE A 17 13.39 -47.77 16.83
N ALA A 18 12.29 -47.81 17.57
CA ALA A 18 10.98 -47.44 17.04
C ALA A 18 10.76 -45.91 16.88
N PHE A 19 11.56 -45.09 17.59
CA PHE A 19 11.44 -43.60 17.50
C PHE A 19 12.36 -42.97 16.45
N THR A 20 13.35 -43.66 15.90
CA THR A 20 14.29 -43.10 14.90
C THR A 20 13.84 -43.34 13.45
N SER A 21 12.78 -44.09 13.20
CA SER A 21 12.34 -44.45 11.84
C SER A 21 11.20 -43.59 11.28
N CYS A 22 10.70 -42.61 12.02
CA CYS A 22 9.54 -41.81 11.57
C CYS A 22 9.91 -40.46 10.97
N ASP A 23 11.06 -39.86 11.28
CA ASP A 23 11.37 -38.50 10.82
C ASP A 23 11.65 -38.41 9.31
N ASP A 24 12.39 -39.38 8.75
CA ASP A 24 12.71 -39.35 7.30
C ASP A 24 11.51 -39.65 6.42
N LYS A 25 10.57 -40.51 6.84
CA LYS A 25 9.34 -40.77 6.09
C LYS A 25 8.32 -39.68 6.20
N LEU A 26 8.24 -38.95 7.32
CA LEU A 26 7.41 -37.79 7.49
C LEU A 26 7.89 -36.60 6.64
N ALA A 27 9.20 -36.43 6.51
CA ALA A 27 9.81 -35.45 5.63
C ALA A 27 9.51 -35.74 4.14
N GLU A 28 9.53 -37.04 3.73
CA GLU A 28 9.15 -37.44 2.36
C GLU A 28 7.66 -37.28 2.06
N ILE A 29 6.77 -37.61 3.00
CA ILE A 29 5.32 -37.49 2.84
C ILE A 29 4.90 -36.01 2.81
N ASN A 30 5.62 -35.13 3.47
CA ASN A 30 5.36 -33.69 3.48
C ASN A 30 5.98 -32.95 2.28
N LYS A 31 6.75 -33.64 1.42
CA LYS A 31 7.18 -33.04 0.16
C LYS A 31 5.97 -32.99 -0.79
N ASN A 32 5.55 -31.77 -1.11
CA ASN A 32 4.54 -31.58 -2.15
C ASN A 32 5.11 -32.07 -3.50
N PRO A 33 4.61 -33.18 -4.09
CA PRO A 33 5.17 -33.73 -5.33
C PRO A 33 5.04 -32.80 -6.53
N ASN A 34 4.20 -31.75 -6.41
CA ASN A 34 4.04 -30.70 -7.42
C ASN A 34 4.87 -29.45 -7.13
N ALA A 35 5.59 -29.40 -6.01
CA ALA A 35 6.46 -28.28 -5.71
C ALA A 35 7.81 -28.44 -6.44
N THR A 36 8.19 -27.45 -7.22
CA THR A 36 9.50 -27.38 -7.86
C THR A 36 10.56 -27.10 -6.79
N GLU A 37 11.53 -27.98 -6.61
CA GLU A 37 12.63 -27.79 -5.65
C GLU A 37 13.50 -26.55 -5.98
N ASN A 38 13.55 -26.15 -7.26
CA ASN A 38 14.28 -24.99 -7.75
C ASN A 38 13.39 -24.15 -8.69
N PRO A 39 12.45 -23.33 -8.14
CA PRO A 39 11.59 -22.51 -8.96
C PRO A 39 12.41 -21.46 -9.73
N GLN A 40 12.04 -21.25 -10.99
CA GLN A 40 12.68 -20.23 -11.82
C GLN A 40 12.39 -18.83 -11.28
N PRO A 41 13.39 -17.94 -11.13
CA PRO A 41 13.21 -16.59 -10.63
C PRO A 41 12.14 -15.79 -11.39
N ALA A 42 11.99 -16.02 -12.68
CA ALA A 42 10.97 -15.40 -13.51
C ALA A 42 9.54 -15.70 -13.05
N TYR A 43 9.25 -16.95 -12.67
CA TYR A 43 7.91 -17.33 -12.20
C TYR A 43 7.61 -16.79 -10.80
N LEU A 44 8.60 -16.84 -9.90
CA LEU A 44 8.47 -16.25 -8.56
C LEU A 44 8.26 -14.73 -8.63
N LEU A 45 9.01 -14.03 -9.50
CA LEU A 45 8.85 -12.59 -9.69
C LEU A 45 7.45 -12.26 -10.24
N SER A 46 7.00 -12.99 -11.29
CA SER A 46 5.65 -12.81 -11.84
C SER A 46 4.56 -13.05 -10.77
N ALA A 47 4.71 -14.13 -9.99
CA ALA A 47 3.77 -14.47 -8.91
C ALA A 47 3.74 -13.37 -7.85
N ALA A 48 4.91 -12.95 -7.35
CA ALA A 48 5.01 -11.90 -6.34
C ALA A 48 4.38 -10.57 -6.82
N GLN A 49 4.60 -10.17 -8.06
CA GLN A 49 4.02 -8.95 -8.63
C GLN A 49 2.50 -9.05 -8.79
N TYR A 50 2.01 -10.19 -9.24
CA TYR A 50 0.57 -10.45 -9.35
C TYR A 50 -0.10 -10.45 -7.97
N HIS A 51 0.47 -11.19 -7.01
CA HIS A 51 -0.06 -11.23 -5.64
C HIS A 51 -0.01 -9.85 -4.97
N ALA A 52 1.04 -9.07 -5.20
CA ALA A 52 1.12 -7.70 -4.71
C ALA A 52 0.03 -6.80 -5.30
N ALA A 53 -0.29 -6.94 -6.59
CA ALA A 53 -1.38 -6.20 -7.22
C ALA A 53 -2.74 -6.60 -6.66
N GLN A 54 -2.99 -7.91 -6.49
CA GLN A 54 -4.20 -8.43 -5.86
C GLN A 54 -4.34 -7.95 -4.41
N TRP A 55 -3.26 -8.00 -3.64
CA TRP A 55 -3.18 -7.55 -2.25
C TRP A 55 -3.44 -6.05 -2.12
N PHE A 56 -2.75 -5.24 -2.95
CA PHE A 56 -2.86 -3.78 -2.93
C PHE A 56 -4.25 -3.28 -3.30
N MET A 57 -4.93 -3.96 -4.23
CA MET A 57 -6.31 -3.66 -4.62
C MET A 57 -7.35 -4.45 -3.82
N GLY A 58 -6.91 -5.36 -2.95
CA GLY A 58 -7.74 -6.36 -2.29
C GLY A 58 -8.69 -5.81 -1.23
N ASN A 59 -9.58 -6.70 -0.78
CA ASN A 59 -10.67 -6.35 0.11
C ASN A 59 -10.20 -5.80 1.47
N ASP A 60 -9.25 -6.47 2.11
CA ASP A 60 -8.92 -6.19 3.52
C ASP A 60 -7.98 -5.01 3.67
N LEU A 61 -7.13 -4.74 2.64
CA LEU A 61 -6.28 -3.56 2.64
C LEU A 61 -7.06 -2.33 2.18
N ASN A 62 -7.79 -2.44 1.09
CA ASN A 62 -8.35 -1.29 0.38
C ASN A 62 -9.85 -1.15 0.57
N TYR A 63 -10.60 -2.15 0.13
CA TYR A 63 -12.05 -2.14 -0.04
C TYR A 63 -12.82 -2.03 1.29
N ASN A 64 -12.33 -2.64 2.37
CA ASN A 64 -12.92 -2.59 3.70
C ASN A 64 -12.09 -1.75 4.71
N ALA A 65 -11.07 -1.06 4.27
CA ALA A 65 -10.24 -0.24 5.14
C ALA A 65 -9.81 1.07 4.47
N ALA A 66 -8.70 1.11 3.74
CA ALA A 66 -8.07 2.36 3.31
C ALA A 66 -8.99 3.26 2.49
N LEU A 67 -9.74 2.72 1.49
CA LEU A 67 -10.69 3.49 0.68
C LEU A 67 -11.85 4.13 1.48
N LEU A 68 -12.19 3.53 2.63
CA LEU A 68 -13.24 4.04 3.51
C LEU A 68 -12.68 5.07 4.50
N TRP A 69 -11.47 4.80 5.02
CA TRP A 69 -10.86 5.61 6.06
C TRP A 69 -10.22 6.89 5.52
N ASP A 70 -9.76 6.85 4.26
CA ASP A 70 -9.36 8.05 3.52
C ASP A 70 -10.56 8.77 2.85
N GLN A 71 -11.77 8.19 2.93
CA GLN A 71 -13.01 8.73 2.40
C GLN A 71 -13.01 8.92 0.86
N HIS A 72 -12.32 8.06 0.14
CA HIS A 72 -12.54 7.94 -1.30
C HIS A 72 -13.86 7.22 -1.60
N TRP A 73 -14.19 6.18 -0.82
CA TRP A 73 -15.46 5.44 -0.91
C TRP A 73 -16.19 5.45 0.43
N ALA A 74 -17.45 5.03 0.40
CA ALA A 74 -18.30 4.84 1.57
C ALA A 74 -19.15 3.57 1.42
N LYS A 75 -19.45 2.91 2.52
CA LYS A 75 -20.34 1.75 2.57
C LYS A 75 -21.79 2.17 2.58
N ILE A 76 -22.62 1.49 1.78
CA ILE A 76 -24.09 1.63 1.81
C ILE A 76 -24.79 0.37 2.32
N GLN A 77 -24.04 -0.74 2.43
CA GLN A 77 -24.43 -1.98 3.09
C GLN A 77 -23.21 -2.53 3.85
N TYR A 78 -23.43 -3.30 4.92
CA TYR A 78 -22.35 -3.84 5.76
C TYR A 78 -21.41 -2.72 6.22
N THR A 79 -21.98 -1.74 6.91
CA THR A 79 -21.35 -0.45 7.19
C THR A 79 -20.31 -0.48 8.30
N GLU A 80 -20.12 -1.62 8.97
CA GLU A 80 -19.22 -1.79 10.10
C GLU A 80 -17.80 -1.28 9.82
N PRO A 81 -17.14 -1.62 8.69
CA PRO A 81 -15.78 -1.12 8.42
C PRO A 81 -15.70 0.40 8.22
N ASP A 82 -16.75 1.01 7.65
CA ASP A 82 -16.85 2.47 7.44
C ASP A 82 -17.14 3.21 8.76
N CYS A 83 -17.71 2.50 9.74
CA CYS A 83 -17.88 2.97 11.12
C CYS A 83 -16.67 2.65 12.01
N TYR A 84 -15.60 2.09 11.44
CA TYR A 84 -14.36 1.65 12.13
C TYR A 84 -14.60 0.49 13.11
N ASN A 85 -15.71 -0.22 12.98
CA ASN A 85 -16.03 -1.41 13.77
C ASN A 85 -15.37 -2.64 13.11
N VAL A 86 -14.09 -2.79 13.35
CA VAL A 86 -13.23 -3.86 12.84
C VAL A 86 -12.50 -4.55 13.99
N THR A 87 -11.99 -5.75 13.75
CA THR A 87 -11.30 -6.57 14.74
C THR A 87 -9.86 -6.86 14.35
N THR A 88 -9.09 -7.44 15.25
CA THR A 88 -7.70 -7.86 14.97
C THR A 88 -7.60 -8.89 13.85
N SER A 89 -8.67 -9.66 13.57
CA SER A 89 -8.70 -10.59 12.44
C SER A 89 -8.99 -9.92 11.09
N SER A 90 -9.51 -8.68 11.09
CA SER A 90 -9.88 -7.97 9.84
C SER A 90 -8.69 -7.69 8.92
N PHE A 91 -7.47 -7.72 9.45
CA PHE A 91 -6.25 -7.39 8.70
C PHE A 91 -5.25 -8.55 8.64
N SER A 92 -5.66 -9.77 9.06
CA SER A 92 -4.76 -10.95 9.06
C SER A 92 -4.26 -11.26 7.66
N SER A 93 -5.11 -11.22 6.64
CA SER A 93 -4.70 -11.46 5.26
C SER A 93 -3.73 -10.39 4.74
N VAL A 94 -3.87 -9.12 5.18
CA VAL A 94 -2.95 -8.05 4.80
C VAL A 94 -1.53 -8.35 5.30
N TRP A 95 -1.41 -8.85 6.53
CA TRP A 95 -0.14 -9.26 7.11
C TRP A 95 0.38 -10.54 6.48
N ASP A 96 -0.45 -11.59 6.45
CA ASP A 96 -0.06 -12.92 6.02
C ASP A 96 0.32 -12.95 4.53
N ASP A 97 -0.45 -12.33 3.65
CA ASP A 97 -0.14 -12.26 2.22
C ASP A 97 1.11 -11.41 1.96
N GLY A 98 1.27 -10.31 2.71
CA GLY A 98 2.49 -9.49 2.64
C GLY A 98 3.74 -10.30 2.93
N TYR A 99 3.75 -11.04 4.05
CA TYR A 99 4.92 -11.80 4.50
C TYR A 99 5.06 -13.16 3.82
N ALA A 100 4.03 -14.01 3.90
CA ALA A 100 4.13 -15.41 3.52
C ALA A 100 3.98 -15.65 2.01
N THR A 101 3.44 -14.69 1.28
CA THR A 101 3.26 -14.80 -0.16
C THR A 101 4.22 -13.87 -0.91
N ILE A 102 4.08 -12.55 -0.75
CA ILE A 102 4.80 -11.58 -1.58
C ILE A 102 6.28 -11.53 -1.20
N ILE A 103 6.58 -11.25 0.09
CA ILE A 103 7.97 -11.11 0.55
C ILE A 103 8.69 -12.46 0.50
N ALA A 104 8.00 -13.59 0.77
CA ALA A 104 8.59 -14.91 0.69
C ALA A 104 9.07 -15.25 -0.73
N ASP A 105 8.23 -15.02 -1.76
CA ASP A 105 8.60 -15.24 -3.16
C ASP A 105 9.77 -14.34 -3.57
N LEU A 106 9.75 -13.06 -3.19
CA LEU A 106 10.83 -12.13 -3.52
C LEU A 106 12.15 -12.50 -2.83
N ASN A 107 12.08 -12.96 -1.59
CA ASN A 107 13.24 -13.47 -0.89
C ASN A 107 13.79 -14.74 -1.58
N ALA A 108 12.93 -15.60 -2.10
CA ALA A 108 13.36 -16.76 -2.88
C ALA A 108 14.04 -16.35 -4.21
N VAL A 109 13.56 -15.30 -4.89
CA VAL A 109 14.25 -14.72 -6.06
C VAL A 109 15.62 -14.19 -5.70
N GLU A 110 15.74 -13.42 -4.60
CA GLU A 110 17.01 -12.84 -4.15
C GLU A 110 18.06 -13.91 -3.83
N ASN A 111 17.66 -15.04 -3.25
CA ASN A 111 18.52 -16.13 -2.84
C ASN A 111 18.69 -17.22 -3.90
N SER A 112 18.03 -17.11 -5.06
CA SER A 112 18.11 -18.09 -6.14
C SER A 112 19.50 -18.12 -6.79
N ASN A 113 20.06 -19.32 -6.94
CA ASN A 113 21.27 -19.52 -7.72
C ASN A 113 21.04 -19.44 -9.24
N LEU A 114 19.78 -19.46 -9.68
CA LEU A 114 19.38 -19.36 -11.09
C LEU A 114 19.17 -17.90 -11.54
N GLY A 115 19.08 -16.95 -10.58
CA GLY A 115 18.89 -15.54 -10.85
C GLY A 115 20.21 -14.79 -11.06
N ASN A 116 20.21 -13.82 -11.96
CA ASN A 116 21.30 -12.87 -12.12
C ASN A 116 21.21 -11.70 -11.12
N ALA A 117 22.17 -10.78 -11.15
CA ALA A 117 22.21 -9.65 -10.21
C ALA A 117 21.03 -8.68 -10.41
N ASN A 118 20.52 -8.52 -11.65
CA ASN A 118 19.35 -7.66 -11.91
C ASN A 118 18.06 -8.27 -11.33
N TYR A 119 17.86 -9.61 -11.37
CA TYR A 119 16.74 -10.25 -10.67
C TYR A 119 16.78 -9.96 -9.17
N ARG A 120 17.94 -10.10 -8.54
CA ARG A 120 18.09 -9.81 -7.10
C ARG A 120 17.79 -8.36 -6.77
N ALA A 121 18.24 -7.42 -7.61
CA ALA A 121 17.96 -6.00 -7.42
C ALA A 121 16.47 -5.67 -7.59
N VAL A 122 15.81 -6.19 -8.63
CA VAL A 122 14.38 -6.00 -8.87
C VAL A 122 13.55 -6.60 -7.72
N ALA A 123 13.87 -7.82 -7.29
CA ALA A 123 13.19 -8.45 -6.16
C ALA A 123 13.36 -7.64 -4.86
N LYS A 124 14.56 -7.12 -4.60
CA LYS A 124 14.82 -6.25 -3.45
C LYS A 124 14.01 -4.95 -3.49
N ILE A 125 13.93 -4.29 -4.65
CA ILE A 125 13.11 -3.08 -4.82
C ILE A 125 11.65 -3.37 -4.53
N TRP A 126 11.12 -4.48 -5.09
CA TRP A 126 9.72 -4.85 -4.91
C TRP A 126 9.41 -5.30 -3.48
N ARG A 127 10.32 -6.02 -2.84
CA ARG A 127 10.24 -6.35 -1.42
C ARG A 127 10.27 -5.09 -0.53
N SER A 128 11.12 -4.12 -0.84
CA SER A 128 11.18 -2.85 -0.12
C SER A 128 9.86 -2.09 -0.22
N TRP A 129 9.21 -2.07 -1.39
CA TRP A 129 7.87 -1.52 -1.55
C TRP A 129 6.84 -2.25 -0.65
N THR A 130 6.88 -3.58 -0.58
CA THR A 130 5.96 -4.36 0.27
C THR A 130 6.18 -4.07 1.75
N PHE A 131 7.43 -4.01 2.21
CA PHE A 131 7.75 -3.62 3.59
C PHE A 131 7.32 -2.19 3.90
N LEU A 132 7.45 -1.26 2.95
CA LEU A 132 6.97 0.11 3.10
C LEU A 132 5.45 0.14 3.34
N GLN A 133 4.68 -0.61 2.56
CA GLN A 133 3.23 -0.70 2.77
C GLN A 133 2.91 -1.29 4.15
N LEU A 134 3.56 -2.38 4.55
CA LEU A 134 3.34 -3.01 5.86
C LEU A 134 3.67 -2.07 7.02
N THR A 135 4.84 -1.44 7.01
CA THR A 135 5.20 -0.54 8.11
C THR A 135 4.29 0.69 8.16
N ASN A 136 3.82 1.19 7.01
CA ASN A 136 2.88 2.31 6.95
C ASN A 136 1.48 1.96 7.47
N LEU A 137 1.10 0.69 7.46
CA LEU A 137 -0.18 0.23 7.98
C LEU A 137 -0.10 -0.19 9.45
N PHE A 138 0.98 -0.87 9.86
CA PHE A 138 1.11 -1.51 11.17
C PHE A 138 2.10 -0.80 12.12
N GLY A 139 3.07 -0.05 11.62
CA GLY A 139 4.14 0.58 12.39
C GLY A 139 5.36 -0.31 12.51
N ASP A 140 5.75 -0.66 13.74
CA ASP A 140 6.85 -1.60 13.99
C ASP A 140 6.53 -2.96 13.39
N ILE A 141 7.49 -3.57 12.67
CA ILE A 141 7.28 -4.84 11.96
C ILE A 141 8.52 -5.72 11.97
N PRO A 142 8.41 -7.05 11.85
CA PRO A 142 9.54 -7.92 11.58
C PRO A 142 10.20 -7.59 10.23
N TYR A 143 11.38 -6.99 10.26
CA TYR A 143 12.12 -6.57 9.07
C TYR A 143 13.53 -7.16 9.01
N SER A 144 14.39 -6.86 9.98
CA SER A 144 15.79 -7.32 9.97
C SER A 144 15.96 -8.81 10.26
N GLN A 145 15.03 -9.40 11.01
CA GLN A 145 15.03 -10.83 11.39
C GLN A 145 14.04 -11.67 10.55
N TYR A 146 13.32 -11.06 9.62
CA TYR A 146 12.46 -11.77 8.69
C TYR A 146 13.25 -12.90 7.99
N ALA A 147 12.62 -14.08 7.80
CA ALA A 147 13.19 -15.29 7.21
C ALA A 147 14.46 -15.85 7.91
N LYS A 148 14.89 -15.26 9.03
CA LYS A 148 16.04 -15.72 9.81
C LYS A 148 15.63 -16.43 11.11
N LYS A 149 14.42 -16.13 11.60
CA LYS A 149 13.87 -16.70 12.84
C LYS A 149 12.40 -17.05 12.68
N VAL A 150 11.96 -18.08 13.40
CA VAL A 150 10.54 -18.48 13.45
C VAL A 150 9.71 -17.45 14.19
N THR A 151 10.26 -16.85 15.25
CA THR A 151 9.65 -15.76 16.02
C THR A 151 10.56 -14.54 15.93
N PRO A 152 10.46 -13.76 14.83
CA PRO A 152 11.32 -12.60 14.62
C PRO A 152 10.94 -11.44 15.55
N ALA A 153 11.93 -10.68 16.00
CA ALA A 153 11.70 -9.42 16.67
C ALA A 153 11.15 -8.39 15.68
N TYR A 154 10.36 -7.45 16.21
CA TYR A 154 9.90 -6.28 15.47
C TYR A 154 10.99 -5.21 15.48
N ASP A 155 11.28 -4.64 14.34
CA ASP A 155 12.09 -3.44 14.20
C ASP A 155 11.19 -2.21 14.32
N ASN A 156 11.71 -1.15 14.93
CA ASN A 156 10.98 0.11 15.04
C ASN A 156 10.71 0.68 13.65
N GLN A 157 9.58 1.33 13.44
CA GLN A 157 9.22 1.93 12.15
C GLN A 157 10.31 2.87 11.62
N GLU A 158 10.96 3.64 12.50
CA GLU A 158 12.11 4.50 12.14
C GLU A 158 13.24 3.69 11.49
N ASP A 159 13.63 2.58 12.11
CA ASP A 159 14.72 1.72 11.62
C ASP A 159 14.33 1.03 10.31
N VAL A 160 13.06 0.62 10.17
CA VAL A 160 12.53 0.05 8.92
C VAL A 160 12.62 1.08 7.80
N LEU A 161 12.07 2.29 7.97
CA LEU A 161 12.06 3.32 6.92
C LEU A 161 13.48 3.75 6.53
N LYS A 162 14.39 3.91 7.49
CA LYS A 162 15.81 4.22 7.22
C LYS A 162 16.52 3.05 6.53
N GLY A 163 16.23 1.82 6.92
CA GLY A 163 16.75 0.61 6.27
C GLY A 163 16.32 0.51 4.81
N LEU A 164 15.05 0.78 4.53
CA LEU A 164 14.50 0.77 3.17
C LEU A 164 15.17 1.83 2.27
N LEU A 165 15.49 3.02 2.79
CA LEU A 165 16.26 4.03 2.04
C LEU A 165 17.60 3.50 1.55
N GLY A 166 18.33 2.76 2.40
CA GLY A 166 19.61 2.14 2.08
C GLY A 166 19.49 0.96 1.13
N GLU A 167 18.50 0.08 1.36
CA GLU A 167 18.25 -1.08 0.47
C GLU A 167 17.88 -0.64 -0.96
N LEU A 168 17.00 0.34 -1.10
CA LEU A 168 16.60 0.88 -2.39
C LEU A 168 17.77 1.54 -3.14
N GLN A 169 18.64 2.29 -2.45
CA GLN A 169 19.86 2.84 -3.05
C GLN A 169 20.76 1.72 -3.56
N THR A 170 21.06 0.75 -2.71
CA THR A 170 21.94 -0.38 -3.06
C THR A 170 21.38 -1.18 -4.24
N ALA A 171 20.06 -1.40 -4.26
CA ALA A 171 19.40 -2.09 -5.35
C ALA A 171 19.48 -1.30 -6.67
N ALA A 172 19.21 0.01 -6.63
CA ALA A 172 19.32 0.88 -7.79
C ALA A 172 20.75 0.90 -8.37
N ASP A 173 21.78 0.94 -7.52
CA ASP A 173 23.19 0.92 -7.93
C ASP A 173 23.63 -0.43 -8.53
N SER A 174 22.95 -1.51 -8.13
CA SER A 174 23.22 -2.86 -8.62
C SER A 174 22.62 -3.14 -10.00
N LEU A 175 21.64 -2.35 -10.45
CA LEU A 175 21.01 -2.50 -11.75
C LEU A 175 21.94 -2.04 -12.87
N LYS A 176 22.38 -2.99 -13.73
CA LYS A 176 23.30 -2.71 -14.86
C LYS A 176 22.93 -3.57 -16.07
N SER A 177 23.01 -3.02 -17.26
CA SER A 177 22.72 -3.76 -18.51
C SER A 177 23.60 -4.99 -18.69
N THR A 178 24.80 -4.98 -18.09
CA THR A 178 25.76 -6.10 -18.13
C THR A 178 25.42 -7.26 -17.19
N ASN A 179 24.48 -7.07 -16.26
CA ASN A 179 24.12 -8.06 -15.24
C ASN A 179 23.03 -9.05 -15.66
N GLY A 180 22.67 -9.08 -16.95
CA GLY A 180 21.68 -9.98 -17.52
C GLY A 180 20.26 -9.40 -17.59
N SER A 181 19.39 -10.05 -18.34
CA SER A 181 17.98 -9.68 -18.50
C SER A 181 17.12 -10.16 -17.33
N VAL A 182 15.98 -9.51 -17.14
CA VAL A 182 14.93 -9.90 -16.19
C VAL A 182 13.68 -10.27 -16.99
N SER A 183 13.36 -11.56 -17.05
CA SER A 183 12.12 -12.04 -17.64
C SER A 183 11.07 -12.29 -16.56
N GLY A 184 9.78 -12.40 -16.93
CA GLY A 184 8.68 -12.57 -15.98
C GLY A 184 8.32 -11.30 -15.21
N ASP A 185 8.95 -10.16 -15.51
CA ASP A 185 8.57 -8.86 -14.96
C ASP A 185 7.28 -8.34 -15.63
N LEU A 186 6.25 -8.18 -14.82
CA LEU A 186 4.91 -7.75 -15.27
C LEU A 186 4.71 -6.23 -15.19
N ILE A 187 5.60 -5.51 -14.49
CA ILE A 187 5.52 -4.06 -14.29
C ILE A 187 6.23 -3.33 -15.44
N TYR A 188 7.54 -3.51 -15.55
CA TYR A 188 8.39 -2.79 -16.53
C TYR A 188 8.96 -3.69 -17.64
N LYS A 189 8.50 -4.95 -17.75
CA LYS A 189 8.90 -5.89 -18.81
C LYS A 189 10.41 -6.13 -18.86
N GLY A 190 11.08 -6.02 -17.72
CA GLY A 190 12.53 -6.21 -17.58
C GLY A 190 13.35 -4.96 -17.87
N ASP A 191 12.74 -3.80 -18.07
CA ASP A 191 13.49 -2.54 -18.23
C ASP A 191 14.11 -2.09 -16.89
N ILE A 192 15.40 -2.33 -16.78
CA ILE A 192 16.18 -2.00 -15.57
C ILE A 192 16.31 -0.49 -15.34
N THR A 193 16.17 0.34 -16.37
CA THR A 193 16.17 1.81 -16.23
C THR A 193 14.92 2.27 -15.50
N SER A 194 13.77 1.76 -15.87
CA SER A 194 12.50 2.02 -15.19
C SER A 194 12.52 1.50 -13.74
N TRP A 195 13.10 0.32 -13.49
CA TRP A 195 13.29 -0.19 -12.13
C TRP A 195 14.19 0.71 -11.27
N LYS A 196 15.28 1.23 -11.85
CA LYS A 196 16.15 2.19 -11.16
C LYS A 196 15.38 3.46 -10.81
N ARG A 197 14.61 4.01 -11.75
CA ARG A 197 13.76 5.19 -11.53
C ARG A 197 12.71 4.95 -10.46
N PHE A 198 12.06 3.79 -10.47
CA PHE A 198 11.10 3.41 -9.44
C PHE A 198 11.74 3.34 -8.05
N ALA A 199 12.92 2.71 -7.93
CA ALA A 199 13.66 2.64 -6.65
C ALA A 199 13.99 4.04 -6.10
N GLN A 200 14.50 4.94 -6.94
CA GLN A 200 14.81 6.31 -6.53
C GLN A 200 13.54 7.12 -6.21
N SER A 201 12.43 6.87 -6.92
CA SER A 201 11.15 7.49 -6.64
C SER A 201 10.56 7.01 -5.30
N LEU A 202 10.71 5.73 -4.95
CA LEU A 202 10.36 5.22 -3.62
C LEU A 202 11.22 5.85 -2.52
N ARG A 203 12.52 6.05 -2.76
CA ARG A 203 13.39 6.77 -1.82
C ARG A 203 12.92 8.20 -1.60
N LEU A 204 12.46 8.87 -2.64
CA LEU A 204 11.90 10.22 -2.54
C LEU A 204 10.62 10.24 -1.70
N ARG A 205 9.71 9.26 -1.89
CA ARG A 205 8.50 9.09 -1.08
C ARG A 205 8.86 8.90 0.39
N ILE A 206 9.74 7.95 0.71
CA ILE A 206 10.16 7.65 2.08
C ILE A 206 10.85 8.87 2.71
N ALA A 207 11.70 9.58 1.97
CA ALA A 207 12.37 10.78 2.48
C ALA A 207 11.35 11.87 2.87
N LEU A 208 10.32 12.11 2.04
CA LEU A 208 9.26 13.05 2.41
C LEU A 208 8.45 12.54 3.62
N GLU A 209 8.22 11.24 3.71
CA GLU A 209 7.46 10.62 4.78
C GLU A 209 8.13 10.80 6.16
N ILE A 210 9.45 10.68 6.22
CA ILE A 210 10.21 10.88 7.46
C ILE A 210 10.55 12.34 7.77
N ALA A 211 10.21 13.29 6.89
CA ALA A 211 10.71 14.67 6.96
C ALA A 211 10.27 15.45 8.23
N ASP A 212 9.25 14.99 8.92
CA ASP A 212 8.81 15.61 10.18
C ASP A 212 9.49 14.99 11.42
N ARG A 213 10.20 13.89 11.25
CA ARG A 213 10.90 13.15 12.30
C ARG A 213 12.42 13.28 12.19
N ASP A 214 12.93 13.20 10.98
CA ASP A 214 14.36 13.31 10.68
C ASP A 214 14.55 14.26 9.49
N GLN A 215 14.42 15.55 9.79
CA GLN A 215 14.47 16.61 8.78
C GLN A 215 15.84 16.66 8.07
N GLU A 216 16.94 16.40 8.77
CA GLU A 216 18.29 16.45 8.20
C GLU A 216 18.47 15.36 7.15
N LEU A 217 18.20 14.10 7.49
CA LEU A 217 18.28 12.97 6.56
C LEU A 217 17.32 13.16 5.37
N ALA A 218 16.07 13.53 5.66
CA ALA A 218 15.06 13.75 4.64
C ALA A 218 15.46 14.83 3.64
N SER A 219 15.88 16.00 4.14
CA SER A 219 16.26 17.13 3.30
C SER A 219 17.50 16.81 2.45
N GLY A 220 18.47 16.09 2.99
CA GLY A 220 19.65 15.63 2.25
C GLY A 220 19.28 14.74 1.06
N ILE A 221 18.43 13.75 1.30
CA ILE A 221 17.96 12.82 0.25
C ILE A 221 17.10 13.55 -0.79
N ILE A 222 16.13 14.36 -0.36
CA ILE A 222 15.25 15.10 -1.27
C ILE A 222 16.07 16.06 -2.16
N ALA A 223 17.02 16.80 -1.59
CA ALA A 223 17.87 17.71 -2.35
C ALA A 223 18.77 16.95 -3.35
N GLN A 224 19.35 15.82 -2.95
CA GLN A 224 20.12 14.96 -3.84
C GLN A 224 19.28 14.46 -5.03
N LEU A 225 18.07 13.93 -4.75
CA LEU A 225 17.19 13.39 -5.78
C LEU A 225 16.61 14.49 -6.67
N TYR A 226 16.37 15.68 -6.13
CA TYR A 226 16.00 16.84 -6.93
C TYR A 226 17.10 17.27 -7.92
N ALA A 227 18.35 17.28 -7.48
CA ALA A 227 19.50 17.57 -8.36
C ALA A 227 19.64 16.50 -9.47
N ASN A 228 19.31 15.26 -9.18
CA ASN A 228 19.40 14.10 -10.09
C ASN A 228 18.02 13.62 -10.58
N ARG A 229 17.05 14.52 -10.74
CA ARG A 229 15.66 14.17 -11.05
C ARG A 229 15.42 13.40 -12.35
N SER A 230 16.41 13.35 -13.24
CA SER A 230 16.38 12.45 -14.41
C SER A 230 16.45 10.96 -14.04
N GLU A 231 16.83 10.64 -12.80
CA GLU A 231 16.84 9.28 -12.25
C GLU A 231 15.51 8.90 -11.58
N LEU A 232 14.50 9.77 -11.60
CA LEU A 232 13.15 9.51 -11.10
C LEU A 232 12.19 9.21 -12.24
N ILE A 233 11.01 8.70 -11.90
CA ILE A 233 9.87 8.64 -12.82
C ILE A 233 9.60 10.05 -13.34
N SER A 234 9.61 10.23 -14.67
CA SER A 234 9.63 11.55 -15.33
C SER A 234 8.44 11.80 -16.27
N SER A 235 7.59 10.80 -16.45
CA SER A 235 6.36 10.89 -17.26
C SER A 235 5.34 9.84 -16.84
N ASN A 236 4.07 10.02 -17.23
CA ASN A 236 3.02 9.04 -16.97
C ASN A 236 3.25 7.68 -17.63
N SER A 237 4.04 7.60 -18.72
CA SER A 237 4.39 6.33 -19.34
C SER A 237 5.39 5.50 -18.53
N GLU A 238 5.98 6.09 -17.48
CA GLU A 238 6.91 5.44 -16.56
C GLU A 238 6.27 5.13 -15.19
N ASN A 239 4.95 5.40 -15.04
CA ASN A 239 4.24 5.02 -13.82
C ASN A 239 4.45 3.55 -13.51
N ALA A 240 4.58 3.21 -12.23
CA ALA A 240 4.67 1.82 -11.80
C ALA A 240 3.25 1.28 -11.68
N ASP A 241 2.83 0.48 -12.65
CA ASP A 241 1.51 -0.13 -12.65
C ASP A 241 1.54 -1.59 -13.09
N PHE A 242 0.58 -2.35 -12.58
CA PHE A 242 0.30 -3.73 -12.99
C PHE A 242 -1.05 -3.75 -13.69
N VAL A 243 -1.07 -4.08 -14.98
CA VAL A 243 -2.30 -4.20 -15.75
C VAL A 243 -2.87 -5.61 -15.61
N PHE A 244 -4.06 -5.72 -15.01
CA PHE A 244 -4.77 -6.98 -14.90
C PHE A 244 -5.20 -7.52 -16.26
N THR A 245 -5.54 -8.80 -16.29
CA THR A 245 -6.11 -9.47 -17.47
C THR A 245 -7.60 -9.75 -17.25
N SER A 246 -8.24 -10.50 -18.14
CA SER A 246 -9.60 -11.00 -17.90
C SER A 246 -9.62 -12.13 -16.86
N SER A 247 -10.82 -12.50 -16.39
CA SER A 247 -11.03 -13.61 -15.45
C SER A 247 -10.20 -14.87 -15.82
N PRO A 248 -9.57 -15.55 -14.84
CA PRO A 248 -9.70 -15.37 -13.39
C PRO A 248 -8.72 -14.34 -12.78
N GLN A 249 -7.84 -13.71 -13.56
CA GLN A 249 -6.80 -12.80 -13.10
C GLN A 249 -7.20 -11.32 -13.28
N TRP A 250 -8.46 -11.03 -13.05
CA TRP A 250 -9.02 -9.69 -13.22
C TRP A 250 -8.84 -8.80 -12.01
N ASN A 251 -9.05 -7.51 -12.23
CA ASN A 251 -9.01 -6.49 -11.19
C ASN A 251 -9.94 -6.86 -10.02
N PRO A 252 -9.47 -6.88 -8.77
CA PRO A 252 -10.28 -7.20 -7.59
C PRO A 252 -11.54 -6.38 -7.45
N TRP A 253 -11.55 -5.11 -7.86
CA TRP A 253 -12.75 -4.26 -7.81
C TRP A 253 -13.78 -4.67 -8.86
N ALA A 254 -13.35 -4.99 -10.08
CA ALA A 254 -14.25 -5.54 -11.09
C ALA A 254 -14.89 -6.84 -10.59
N SER A 255 -14.08 -7.73 -10.04
CA SER A 255 -14.54 -8.98 -9.43
C SER A 255 -15.55 -8.73 -8.30
N ALA A 256 -15.24 -7.84 -7.37
CA ALA A 256 -16.13 -7.50 -6.25
C ALA A 256 -17.47 -6.94 -6.74
N PHE A 257 -17.44 -5.96 -7.65
CA PHE A 257 -18.64 -5.32 -8.18
C PHE A 257 -19.45 -6.20 -9.15
N SER A 258 -18.91 -7.32 -9.61
CA SER A 258 -19.67 -8.30 -10.41
C SER A 258 -20.71 -9.07 -9.58
N THR A 259 -20.46 -9.24 -8.29
CA THR A 259 -21.31 -10.04 -7.38
C THR A 259 -21.92 -9.22 -6.25
N ARG A 260 -21.31 -8.08 -5.91
CA ARG A 260 -21.71 -7.21 -4.80
C ARG A 260 -21.64 -5.75 -5.20
N ASP A 261 -22.50 -4.93 -4.63
CA ASP A 261 -22.60 -3.50 -4.94
C ASP A 261 -22.79 -2.68 -3.65
N ASP A 262 -21.94 -2.95 -2.65
CA ASP A 262 -22.07 -2.45 -1.27
C ASP A 262 -21.50 -1.06 -1.07
N GLN A 263 -20.82 -0.49 -2.09
CA GLN A 263 -20.04 0.73 -1.94
C GLN A 263 -20.40 1.77 -2.99
N ARG A 264 -20.17 3.02 -2.62
CA ARG A 264 -20.33 4.20 -3.46
C ARG A 264 -19.12 5.11 -3.31
N VAL A 265 -18.95 6.01 -4.27
CA VAL A 265 -17.98 7.10 -4.11
C VAL A 265 -18.39 7.96 -2.94
N SER A 266 -17.43 8.33 -2.09
CA SER A 266 -17.71 9.13 -0.90
C SER A 266 -18.25 10.52 -1.25
N LYS A 267 -19.14 11.02 -0.39
CA LYS A 267 -19.62 12.40 -0.44
C LYS A 267 -18.47 13.41 -0.33
N THR A 268 -17.45 13.09 0.49
CA THR A 268 -16.25 13.92 0.63
C THR A 268 -15.55 14.15 -0.71
N LEU A 269 -15.37 13.07 -1.50
CA LEU A 269 -14.74 13.18 -2.82
C LEU A 269 -15.65 13.85 -3.85
N ILE A 270 -16.91 13.42 -3.96
CA ILE A 270 -17.84 13.99 -4.93
C ILE A 270 -18.01 15.49 -4.72
N ASP A 271 -18.20 15.93 -3.49
CA ASP A 271 -18.41 17.34 -3.18
C ASP A 271 -17.16 18.17 -3.51
N LYS A 272 -15.97 17.65 -3.22
CA LYS A 272 -14.71 18.34 -3.55
C LYS A 272 -14.48 18.44 -5.06
N LEU A 273 -14.73 17.35 -5.80
CA LEU A 273 -14.61 17.36 -7.26
C LEU A 273 -15.62 18.32 -7.90
N LYS A 274 -16.83 18.45 -7.35
CA LYS A 274 -17.82 19.46 -7.78
C LYS A 274 -17.37 20.88 -7.45
N GLU A 275 -16.88 21.12 -6.24
CA GLU A 275 -16.36 22.43 -5.79
C GLU A 275 -15.25 22.93 -6.72
N TYR A 276 -14.38 22.02 -7.16
CA TYR A 276 -13.28 22.32 -8.05
C TYR A 276 -13.65 22.30 -9.54
N ASN A 277 -14.90 21.97 -9.91
CA ASN A 277 -15.28 21.66 -11.29
C ASN A 277 -14.27 20.70 -11.94
N ASP A 278 -13.88 19.66 -11.21
CA ASP A 278 -12.77 18.78 -11.55
C ASP A 278 -13.12 17.88 -12.73
N PRO A 279 -12.35 17.90 -13.83
CA PRO A 279 -12.65 17.10 -15.02
C PRO A 279 -12.48 15.60 -14.79
N ARG A 280 -11.88 15.15 -13.68
CA ARG A 280 -11.79 13.73 -13.29
C ARG A 280 -13.10 13.17 -12.73
N LEU A 281 -14.06 14.02 -12.33
CA LEU A 281 -15.34 13.58 -11.75
C LEU A 281 -16.05 12.50 -12.59
N PRO A 282 -16.26 12.66 -13.91
CA PRO A 282 -16.94 11.64 -14.73
C PRO A 282 -16.11 10.37 -14.93
N ILE A 283 -14.79 10.39 -14.62
CA ILE A 283 -13.92 9.22 -14.66
C ILE A 283 -13.96 8.47 -13.32
N TYR A 284 -14.02 9.22 -12.21
CA TYR A 284 -13.97 8.70 -10.84
C TYR A 284 -15.33 8.17 -10.37
N ALA A 285 -16.42 8.66 -10.93
CA ALA A 285 -17.78 8.30 -10.56
C ALA A 285 -18.69 8.11 -11.76
N GLN A 286 -19.70 7.26 -11.60
CA GLN A 286 -20.83 7.13 -12.51
C GLN A 286 -21.99 8.00 -12.02
N LEU A 287 -22.83 8.45 -12.91
CA LEU A 287 -24.12 9.01 -12.50
C LEU A 287 -24.95 7.95 -11.76
N PRO A 288 -25.80 8.35 -10.81
CA PRO A 288 -26.72 7.43 -10.16
C PRO A 288 -27.59 6.66 -11.17
N SER A 289 -27.96 5.43 -10.82
CA SER A 289 -28.82 4.59 -11.67
C SER A 289 -30.31 5.01 -11.64
N ASP A 290 -30.72 5.81 -10.65
CA ASP A 290 -32.04 6.45 -10.60
C ASP A 290 -32.05 7.62 -11.63
N ALA A 291 -32.78 7.43 -12.72
CA ALA A 291 -32.88 8.40 -13.80
C ALA A 291 -33.45 9.79 -13.38
N THR A 292 -34.07 9.89 -12.22
CA THR A 292 -34.52 11.17 -11.65
C THR A 292 -33.39 11.99 -11.04
N VAL A 293 -32.22 11.38 -10.80
CA VAL A 293 -31.02 12.01 -10.26
C VAL A 293 -30.02 12.27 -11.39
N THR A 294 -29.96 13.49 -11.86
CA THR A 294 -29.15 13.88 -13.03
C THR A 294 -27.76 14.40 -12.69
N THR A 295 -27.36 14.37 -11.42
CA THR A 295 -26.05 14.85 -10.95
C THR A 295 -25.37 13.79 -10.09
N TYR A 296 -24.04 13.82 -10.03
CA TYR A 296 -23.26 12.92 -9.17
C TYR A 296 -23.64 13.13 -7.69
N GLN A 297 -23.82 12.02 -6.97
CA GLN A 297 -24.21 12.03 -5.56
C GLN A 297 -23.31 11.06 -4.79
N GLY A 298 -22.53 11.57 -3.84
CA GLY A 298 -21.67 10.76 -2.99
C GLY A 298 -22.39 10.20 -1.78
N ALA A 299 -21.98 9.02 -1.33
CA ALA A 299 -22.44 8.41 -0.07
C ALA A 299 -21.70 9.02 1.12
N ALA A 300 -22.40 9.32 2.19
CA ALA A 300 -21.79 9.79 3.43
C ALA A 300 -21.09 8.61 4.15
N ASN A 301 -19.87 8.86 4.69
CA ASN A 301 -19.11 7.88 5.42
C ASN A 301 -19.61 7.70 6.87
N GLY A 302 -19.33 6.52 7.44
CA GLY A 302 -19.54 6.21 8.84
C GLY A 302 -21.00 6.31 9.29
N LEU A 303 -21.92 5.85 8.47
CA LEU A 303 -23.35 5.74 8.76
C LEU A 303 -23.69 4.36 9.29
N SER A 304 -24.69 4.28 10.19
CA SER A 304 -25.32 2.99 10.51
C SER A 304 -26.03 2.40 9.28
N ALA A 305 -26.36 1.11 9.31
CA ALA A 305 -27.05 0.43 8.21
C ALA A 305 -28.37 1.14 7.81
N ASP A 306 -29.17 1.57 8.79
CA ASP A 306 -30.44 2.26 8.53
C ASP A 306 -30.20 3.65 7.91
N GLN A 307 -29.21 4.39 8.42
CA GLN A 307 -28.84 5.69 7.87
C GLN A 307 -28.32 5.56 6.44
N ALA A 308 -27.47 4.58 6.17
CA ALA A 308 -26.93 4.30 4.84
C ALA A 308 -28.06 3.93 3.86
N ASN A 309 -28.99 3.06 4.25
CA ASN A 309 -30.17 2.69 3.48
C ASN A 309 -31.03 3.90 3.14
N SER A 310 -31.22 4.84 4.08
CA SER A 310 -32.05 6.03 3.88
C SER A 310 -31.54 6.97 2.79
N GLN A 311 -30.27 6.90 2.42
CA GLN A 311 -29.71 7.69 1.30
C GLN A 311 -30.26 7.25 -0.07
N GLY A 312 -30.78 6.04 -0.18
CA GLY A 312 -31.31 5.48 -1.42
C GLY A 312 -30.23 4.91 -2.33
N PHE A 313 -30.16 3.59 -2.38
CA PHE A 313 -29.16 2.81 -3.09
C PHE A 313 -28.88 3.29 -4.54
N ASN A 314 -29.96 3.49 -5.33
CA ASN A 314 -29.87 3.87 -6.73
C ASN A 314 -29.65 5.38 -6.95
N LYS A 315 -29.70 6.18 -5.88
CA LYS A 315 -29.51 7.64 -5.92
C LYS A 315 -28.07 8.07 -5.72
N LEU A 316 -27.16 7.12 -5.49
CA LEU A 316 -25.76 7.39 -5.19
C LEU A 316 -24.84 6.91 -6.32
N SER A 317 -23.76 7.64 -6.54
CA SER A 317 -22.78 7.40 -7.59
C SER A 317 -21.88 6.19 -7.28
N ARG A 318 -21.85 5.23 -8.19
CA ARG A 318 -20.88 4.11 -8.17
C ARG A 318 -19.50 4.61 -8.58
N PRO A 319 -18.42 3.89 -8.22
CA PRO A 319 -17.09 4.13 -8.78
C PRO A 319 -17.14 4.11 -10.31
N GLY A 320 -16.29 4.93 -10.93
CA GLY A 320 -16.24 5.08 -12.37
C GLY A 320 -15.91 3.79 -13.11
N THR A 321 -16.44 3.64 -14.30
CA THR A 321 -16.23 2.44 -15.13
C THR A 321 -14.76 2.19 -15.46
N TYR A 322 -13.93 3.24 -15.47
CA TYR A 322 -12.48 3.11 -15.64
C TYR A 322 -11.87 2.13 -14.60
N PHE A 323 -12.27 2.24 -13.34
CA PHE A 323 -11.73 1.44 -12.23
C PHE A 323 -12.39 0.06 -12.11
N LEU A 324 -13.55 -0.14 -12.72
CA LEU A 324 -14.31 -1.39 -12.67
C LEU A 324 -14.13 -2.26 -13.91
N LYS A 325 -13.17 -1.95 -14.79
CA LYS A 325 -12.79 -2.82 -15.91
C LYS A 325 -11.95 -3.98 -15.39
N ASP A 326 -12.10 -5.14 -16.01
CA ASP A 326 -11.32 -6.34 -15.67
C ASP A 326 -9.81 -6.08 -15.71
N ASN A 327 -9.37 -5.27 -16.66
CA ASN A 327 -7.97 -4.92 -16.90
C ASN A 327 -7.57 -3.55 -16.35
N ALA A 328 -8.35 -2.95 -15.45
CA ALA A 328 -7.92 -1.70 -14.82
C ALA A 328 -6.65 -1.93 -13.99
N PRO A 329 -5.66 -1.03 -14.03
CA PRO A 329 -4.37 -1.27 -13.39
C PRO A 329 -4.42 -1.11 -11.88
N ALA A 330 -3.59 -1.88 -11.16
CA ALA A 330 -3.10 -1.51 -9.85
C ALA A 330 -1.92 -0.54 -10.03
N VAL A 331 -2.03 0.66 -9.49
CA VAL A 331 -1.02 1.72 -9.66
C VAL A 331 -0.25 1.89 -8.34
N PHE A 332 1.08 1.70 -8.38
CA PHE A 332 1.94 1.70 -7.20
C PHE A 332 2.71 3.01 -7.00
N PHE A 333 2.95 3.74 -8.09
CA PHE A 333 3.62 5.03 -8.07
C PHE A 333 3.37 5.81 -9.35
N THR A 334 3.22 7.15 -9.25
CA THR A 334 2.89 8.00 -10.39
C THR A 334 3.86 9.18 -10.56
N TYR A 335 3.96 9.67 -11.80
CA TYR A 335 4.64 10.94 -12.09
C TYR A 335 3.97 12.14 -11.42
N SER A 336 2.64 12.09 -11.28
CA SER A 336 1.89 13.10 -10.52
C SER A 336 2.41 13.21 -9.08
N GLU A 337 2.68 12.09 -8.42
CA GLU A 337 3.19 12.05 -7.05
C GLU A 337 4.58 12.70 -6.93
N ILE A 338 5.51 12.42 -7.86
CA ILE A 338 6.84 13.07 -7.89
C ILE A 338 6.69 14.59 -7.84
N ASN A 339 5.80 15.13 -8.65
CA ASN A 339 5.62 16.59 -8.73
C ASN A 339 5.00 17.13 -7.43
N PHE A 340 4.03 16.44 -6.82
CA PHE A 340 3.48 16.87 -5.53
C PHE A 340 4.50 16.77 -4.38
N ILE A 341 5.40 15.77 -4.39
CA ILE A 341 6.50 15.69 -3.42
C ILE A 341 7.44 16.91 -3.58
N PHE A 342 7.81 17.28 -4.80
CA PHE A 342 8.64 18.45 -5.03
C PHE A 342 7.90 19.77 -4.77
N ALA A 343 6.59 19.84 -5.02
CA ALA A 343 5.77 20.99 -4.64
C ALA A 343 5.82 21.22 -3.12
N GLU A 344 5.62 20.15 -2.33
CA GLU A 344 5.71 20.21 -0.88
C GLU A 344 7.15 20.54 -0.41
N ALA A 345 8.17 19.90 -0.97
CA ALA A 345 9.56 20.16 -0.62
C ALA A 345 9.97 21.60 -0.88
N ALA A 346 9.51 22.19 -2.00
CA ALA A 346 9.73 23.59 -2.31
C ALA A 346 8.99 24.53 -1.37
N ALA A 347 7.69 24.25 -1.09
CA ALA A 347 6.88 25.02 -0.16
C ALA A 347 7.45 25.03 1.27
N ARG A 348 8.10 23.92 1.67
CA ARG A 348 8.80 23.77 2.96
C ARG A 348 10.22 24.36 2.96
N GLY A 349 10.72 24.87 1.83
CA GLY A 349 12.08 25.38 1.71
C GLY A 349 13.19 24.30 1.75
N ILE A 350 12.84 23.01 1.56
CA ILE A 350 13.80 21.90 1.50
C ILE A 350 14.64 21.98 0.21
N ILE A 351 14.00 22.39 -0.88
CA ILE A 351 14.67 22.62 -2.17
C ILE A 351 14.40 24.05 -2.65
N ASN A 352 15.35 24.61 -3.36
CA ASN A 352 15.17 25.92 -4.01
C ASN A 352 14.51 25.72 -5.37
N ALA A 353 13.17 25.71 -5.38
CA ALA A 353 12.36 25.48 -6.56
C ALA A 353 11.02 26.23 -6.47
N ASP A 354 10.34 26.37 -7.60
CA ASP A 354 8.99 26.94 -7.65
C ASP A 354 7.95 25.90 -7.26
N ALA A 355 7.36 26.06 -6.07
CA ALA A 355 6.32 25.18 -5.56
C ALA A 355 5.06 25.20 -6.44
N GLN A 356 4.69 26.35 -7.02
CA GLN A 356 3.55 26.48 -7.92
C GLN A 356 3.77 25.69 -9.21
N ASP A 357 4.96 25.75 -9.79
CA ASP A 357 5.29 24.98 -11.01
C ASP A 357 5.11 23.48 -10.78
N PHE A 358 5.66 22.96 -9.68
CA PHE A 358 5.50 21.54 -9.34
C PHE A 358 4.05 21.16 -8.97
N TYR A 359 3.33 22.01 -8.25
CA TYR A 359 1.90 21.82 -7.97
C TYR A 359 1.08 21.70 -9.26
N ASN A 360 1.29 22.63 -10.20
CA ASN A 360 0.63 22.61 -11.49
C ASN A 360 1.00 21.37 -12.32
N LYS A 361 2.28 20.97 -12.32
CA LYS A 361 2.73 19.74 -12.99
C LYS A 361 2.11 18.49 -12.39
N GLY A 362 1.98 18.43 -11.06
CA GLY A 362 1.33 17.31 -10.36
C GLY A 362 -0.13 17.15 -10.79
N ILE A 363 -0.87 18.24 -10.82
CA ILE A 363 -2.27 18.27 -11.29
C ILE A 363 -2.34 17.85 -12.76
N THR A 364 -1.53 18.47 -13.62
CA THR A 364 -1.53 18.20 -15.07
C THR A 364 -1.24 16.74 -15.35
N ALA A 365 -0.22 16.16 -14.67
CA ALA A 365 0.11 14.75 -14.81
C ALA A 365 -1.05 13.85 -14.40
N SER A 366 -1.75 14.16 -13.28
CA SER A 366 -2.94 13.41 -12.88
C SER A 366 -4.08 13.51 -13.90
N LEU A 367 -4.35 14.71 -14.42
CA LEU A 367 -5.37 14.88 -15.45
C LEU A 367 -5.04 14.10 -16.74
N GLN A 368 -3.78 14.12 -17.16
CA GLN A 368 -3.29 13.36 -18.32
C GLN A 368 -3.40 11.86 -18.12
N GLN A 369 -3.08 11.35 -16.92
CA GLN A 369 -3.21 9.93 -16.57
C GLN A 369 -4.63 9.41 -16.81
N PHE A 370 -5.64 10.23 -16.54
CA PHE A 370 -7.04 9.87 -16.71
C PHE A 370 -7.65 10.34 -18.04
N GLY A 371 -6.83 10.81 -18.99
CA GLY A 371 -7.26 11.17 -20.35
C GLY A 371 -8.04 12.49 -20.44
N VAL A 372 -7.95 13.36 -19.43
CA VAL A 372 -8.60 14.67 -19.39
C VAL A 372 -7.61 15.83 -19.31
N GLY A 373 -6.38 15.62 -19.77
CA GLY A 373 -5.28 16.60 -19.74
C GLY A 373 -5.55 17.89 -20.50
N ASP A 374 -6.36 17.86 -21.55
CA ASP A 374 -6.74 19.05 -22.33
C ASP A 374 -7.48 20.12 -21.49
N ASN A 375 -7.98 19.73 -20.31
CA ASN A 375 -8.63 20.64 -19.39
C ASN A 375 -7.67 21.31 -18.39
N ALA A 376 -6.37 20.97 -18.41
CA ALA A 376 -5.42 21.37 -17.37
C ALA A 376 -5.36 22.90 -17.18
N ASP A 377 -5.16 23.67 -18.25
CA ASP A 377 -5.02 25.13 -18.16
C ASP A 377 -6.28 25.77 -17.59
N LYS A 378 -7.46 25.34 -18.04
CA LYS A 378 -8.74 25.84 -17.54
C LYS A 378 -8.96 25.46 -16.07
N TYR A 379 -8.55 24.26 -15.69
CA TYR A 379 -8.68 23.76 -14.32
C TYR A 379 -7.77 24.54 -13.36
N LEU A 380 -6.50 24.73 -13.73
CA LEU A 380 -5.50 25.45 -12.95
C LEU A 380 -5.79 26.94 -12.79
N ALA A 381 -6.49 27.55 -13.76
CA ALA A 381 -6.87 28.96 -13.72
C ALA A 381 -8.03 29.27 -12.75
N GLN A 382 -8.71 28.24 -12.22
CA GLN A 382 -9.84 28.45 -11.29
C GLN A 382 -9.34 29.00 -9.95
N PRO A 383 -9.97 30.01 -9.35
CA PRO A 383 -9.58 30.57 -8.05
C PRO A 383 -9.55 29.53 -6.91
N SER A 384 -10.36 28.48 -7.00
CA SER A 384 -10.40 27.37 -6.02
C SER A 384 -9.22 26.40 -6.16
N VAL A 385 -8.51 26.41 -7.28
CA VAL A 385 -7.41 25.48 -7.63
C VAL A 385 -6.07 26.21 -7.73
N ALA A 386 -6.07 27.47 -8.20
CA ALA A 386 -4.85 28.26 -8.36
C ALA A 386 -4.01 28.28 -7.08
N TYR A 387 -2.70 28.07 -7.24
CA TYR A 387 -1.79 27.92 -6.09
C TYR A 387 -1.72 29.19 -5.23
N ASP A 388 -1.84 29.01 -3.94
CA ASP A 388 -1.66 30.05 -2.91
C ASP A 388 -0.63 29.54 -1.89
N ALA A 389 0.54 30.14 -1.87
CA ALA A 389 1.64 29.74 -1.00
C ALA A 389 1.26 29.76 0.50
N SER A 390 0.28 30.60 0.90
CA SER A 390 -0.20 30.64 2.29
C SER A 390 -1.07 29.43 2.67
N LYS A 391 -1.53 28.66 1.68
CA LYS A 391 -2.41 27.48 1.83
C LYS A 391 -1.79 26.22 1.23
N TRP A 392 -0.48 26.20 1.04
CA TRP A 392 0.22 25.13 0.32
C TRP A 392 -0.12 23.73 0.82
N ALA A 393 -0.18 23.54 2.14
CA ALA A 393 -0.43 22.22 2.73
C ALA A 393 -1.85 21.72 2.43
N GLU A 394 -2.83 22.60 2.53
CA GLU A 394 -4.22 22.29 2.19
C GLU A 394 -4.37 21.97 0.71
N GLN A 395 -3.81 22.83 -0.16
CA GLN A 395 -3.97 22.69 -1.61
C GLN A 395 -3.24 21.48 -2.16
N ILE A 396 -1.97 21.28 -1.76
CA ILE A 396 -1.21 20.06 -2.13
C ILE A 396 -1.92 18.83 -1.57
N GLY A 397 -2.35 18.86 -0.31
CA GLY A 397 -3.04 17.75 0.33
C GLY A 397 -4.31 17.35 -0.43
N TRP A 398 -5.17 18.28 -0.80
CA TRP A 398 -6.37 17.99 -1.60
C TRP A 398 -6.05 17.42 -2.97
N GLN A 399 -5.15 18.07 -3.74
CA GLN A 399 -4.86 17.65 -5.10
C GLN A 399 -4.12 16.31 -5.16
N LYS A 400 -3.20 16.08 -4.23
CA LYS A 400 -2.49 14.81 -4.10
C LYS A 400 -3.43 13.69 -3.67
N TRP A 401 -4.32 13.93 -2.70
CA TRP A 401 -5.34 12.98 -2.27
C TRP A 401 -6.30 12.62 -3.43
N ILE A 402 -6.75 13.60 -4.23
CA ILE A 402 -7.55 13.34 -5.43
C ILE A 402 -6.75 12.49 -6.44
N SER A 403 -5.45 12.79 -6.64
CA SER A 403 -4.62 12.04 -7.58
C SER A 403 -4.39 10.58 -7.17
N TYR A 404 -4.47 10.28 -5.88
CA TYR A 404 -4.34 8.94 -5.33
C TYR A 404 -5.62 8.09 -5.42
N TYR A 405 -6.68 8.55 -6.07
CA TYR A 405 -7.86 7.74 -6.26
C TYR A 405 -7.51 6.43 -6.99
N GLY A 406 -7.69 5.30 -6.30
CA GLY A 406 -7.18 3.99 -6.73
C GLY A 406 -5.91 3.50 -6.00
N GLN A 407 -5.24 4.38 -5.25
CA GLN A 407 -4.04 4.10 -4.45
C GLN A 407 -4.31 4.36 -2.95
N ALA A 408 -5.37 3.79 -2.41
CA ALA A 408 -5.93 4.22 -1.14
C ALA A 408 -4.99 4.04 0.07
N SER A 409 -4.13 3.01 0.11
CA SER A 409 -3.14 2.90 1.20
C SER A 409 -2.11 4.02 1.17
N ASP A 410 -1.72 4.49 -0.03
CA ASP A 410 -0.82 5.63 -0.20
C ASP A 410 -1.53 6.94 0.18
N ALA A 411 -2.81 7.10 -0.23
CA ALA A 411 -3.64 8.24 0.19
C ALA A 411 -3.83 8.27 1.70
N PHE A 412 -4.13 7.12 2.33
CA PHE A 412 -4.27 6.98 3.78
C PHE A 412 -2.96 7.32 4.52
N THR A 413 -1.81 6.92 3.97
CA THR A 413 -0.49 7.24 4.54
C THR A 413 -0.20 8.74 4.43
N ASP A 414 -0.36 9.33 3.25
CA ASP A 414 -0.03 10.74 3.02
C ASP A 414 -0.98 11.68 3.78
N TRP A 415 -2.27 11.33 3.85
CA TRP A 415 -3.24 12.04 4.68
C TRP A 415 -2.82 12.08 6.17
N ARG A 416 -2.40 10.94 6.73
CA ARG A 416 -1.94 10.88 8.13
C ARG A 416 -0.69 11.72 8.36
N ARG A 417 0.23 11.73 7.40
CA ARG A 417 1.47 12.49 7.42
C ARG A 417 1.22 14.00 7.29
N LEU A 418 0.52 14.43 6.25
CA LEU A 418 0.31 15.84 5.95
C LEU A 418 -0.80 16.47 6.78
N GLY A 419 -1.81 15.69 7.19
CA GLY A 419 -2.98 16.16 7.92
C GLY A 419 -4.03 16.84 7.05
N TYR A 420 -3.94 16.73 5.73
CA TYR A 420 -4.90 17.20 4.75
C TYR A 420 -5.22 16.10 3.74
N PRO A 421 -6.48 16.03 3.27
CA PRO A 421 -7.63 16.87 3.63
C PRO A 421 -8.07 16.74 5.10
N LYS A 422 -8.82 17.71 5.61
CA LYS A 422 -9.40 17.66 6.97
C LYS A 422 -10.61 16.75 7.00
N LEU A 423 -10.39 15.44 6.98
CA LEU A 423 -11.43 14.42 7.02
C LEU A 423 -12.15 14.42 8.38
N LYS A 424 -13.39 13.95 8.39
CA LYS A 424 -14.23 13.88 9.60
C LYS A 424 -14.83 12.49 9.74
N ALA A 425 -14.78 11.96 10.95
CA ALA A 425 -15.47 10.71 11.27
C ALA A 425 -16.99 10.87 11.08
N GLY A 426 -17.63 9.83 10.57
CA GLY A 426 -19.09 9.81 10.44
C GLY A 426 -19.80 9.63 11.78
N PRO A 427 -21.12 9.85 11.83
CA PRO A 427 -21.88 9.91 13.07
C PRO A 427 -21.98 8.59 13.83
N SER A 428 -21.81 7.45 13.14
CA SER A 428 -21.86 6.11 13.74
C SER A 428 -20.48 5.50 13.99
N SER A 429 -19.40 6.32 13.96
CA SER A 429 -18.06 5.89 14.33
C SER A 429 -18.04 5.28 15.73
N VAL A 430 -17.43 4.10 15.89
CA VAL A 430 -17.22 3.45 17.20
C VAL A 430 -16.00 3.99 17.95
N LEU A 431 -15.15 4.79 17.27
CA LEU A 431 -14.04 5.48 17.89
C LEU A 431 -14.53 6.71 18.68
N GLY A 432 -13.69 7.27 19.52
CA GLY A 432 -14.00 8.50 20.24
C GLY A 432 -14.42 9.64 19.30
N LYS A 433 -15.11 10.65 19.82
CA LYS A 433 -15.68 11.76 19.04
C LYS A 433 -14.63 12.43 18.15
N GLY A 434 -14.87 12.39 16.84
CA GLY A 434 -13.99 13.02 15.84
C GLY A 434 -12.71 12.24 15.55
N GLN A 435 -12.50 11.06 16.15
CA GLN A 435 -11.32 10.25 15.90
C GLN A 435 -11.48 9.45 14.58
N LEU A 436 -10.36 9.34 13.89
CA LEU A 436 -10.22 8.57 12.66
C LEU A 436 -9.12 7.51 12.86
N PRO A 437 -9.20 6.36 12.20
CA PRO A 437 -8.13 5.36 12.27
C PRO A 437 -6.79 5.94 11.82
N ARG A 438 -5.72 5.49 12.50
CA ARG A 438 -4.33 5.90 12.24
C ARG A 438 -3.42 4.72 11.89
N ARG A 439 -3.89 3.49 12.10
CA ARG A 439 -3.17 2.25 11.83
C ARG A 439 -4.11 1.05 11.70
N PHE A 440 -3.58 -0.08 11.27
CA PHE A 440 -4.23 -1.39 11.35
C PHE A 440 -3.86 -2.09 12.66
N PHE A 441 -4.73 -2.98 13.14
CA PHE A 441 -4.40 -3.90 14.23
C PHE A 441 -3.40 -4.96 13.76
N TYR A 442 -2.50 -5.35 14.64
CA TYR A 442 -1.73 -6.58 14.42
C TYR A 442 -2.65 -7.80 14.43
N PRO A 443 -2.39 -8.83 13.61
CA PRO A 443 -3.22 -10.02 13.58
C PRO A 443 -3.12 -10.81 14.89
N VAL A 444 -4.19 -11.52 15.22
CA VAL A 444 -4.26 -12.36 16.43
C VAL A 444 -3.20 -13.47 16.44
N THR A 445 -2.74 -13.90 15.27
CA THR A 445 -1.65 -14.87 15.11
C THR A 445 -0.34 -14.35 15.69
N GLU A 446 0.00 -13.09 15.50
CA GLU A 446 1.19 -12.46 16.11
C GLU A 446 1.07 -12.40 17.64
N GLN A 447 -0.12 -12.10 18.15
CA GLN A 447 -0.36 -12.08 19.59
C GLN A 447 -0.16 -13.46 20.25
N SER A 448 -0.49 -14.53 19.52
CA SER A 448 -0.42 -15.91 20.03
C SER A 448 0.92 -16.62 19.73
N LEU A 449 1.43 -16.48 18.51
CA LEU A 449 2.62 -17.22 18.04
C LEU A 449 3.94 -16.45 18.26
N ASN A 450 3.89 -15.12 18.26
CA ASN A 450 5.04 -14.22 18.45
C ASN A 450 4.84 -13.25 19.62
N GLY A 451 4.08 -13.67 20.63
CA GLY A 451 3.52 -12.81 21.68
C GLY A 451 4.52 -12.00 22.49
N SER A 452 5.74 -12.48 22.71
CA SER A 452 6.77 -11.72 23.43
C SER A 452 7.26 -10.52 22.61
N ASN A 453 7.51 -10.71 21.31
CA ASN A 453 7.94 -9.65 20.41
C ASN A 453 6.80 -8.67 20.09
N TYR A 454 5.56 -9.18 19.92
CA TYR A 454 4.37 -8.34 19.84
C TYR A 454 4.23 -7.40 21.05
N LYS A 455 4.38 -7.93 22.28
CA LYS A 455 4.33 -7.11 23.50
C LYS A 455 5.42 -6.05 23.56
N ALA A 456 6.62 -6.36 23.07
CA ALA A 456 7.71 -5.40 22.98
C ALA A 456 7.38 -4.28 21.98
N ALA A 457 6.82 -4.62 20.81
CA ALA A 457 6.40 -3.65 19.79
C ALA A 457 5.34 -2.68 20.32
N ILE A 458 4.26 -3.17 20.95
CA ILE A 458 3.22 -2.30 21.50
C ILE A 458 3.68 -1.48 22.72
N ALA A 459 4.68 -1.96 23.45
CA ALA A 459 5.30 -1.17 24.52
C ALA A 459 6.13 -0.01 23.96
N HIS A 460 6.72 -0.17 22.75
CA HIS A 460 7.50 0.86 22.07
C HIS A 460 6.60 1.89 21.35
N GLN A 461 5.73 1.43 20.44
CA GLN A 461 4.97 2.34 19.58
C GLN A 461 3.62 2.80 20.15
N GLY A 462 3.18 2.22 21.28
CA GLY A 462 1.88 2.49 21.90
C GLY A 462 0.86 1.34 21.70
N PRO A 463 -0.31 1.46 22.32
CA PRO A 463 -1.34 0.42 22.33
C PRO A 463 -1.72 -0.04 20.90
N ASP A 464 -2.07 -1.32 20.76
CA ASP A 464 -2.61 -1.85 19.51
C ASP A 464 -4.08 -1.42 19.33
N GLU A 465 -4.25 -0.14 19.05
CA GLU A 465 -5.55 0.52 18.86
C GLU A 465 -5.56 1.26 17.52
N LEU A 466 -6.71 1.34 16.86
CA LEU A 466 -6.83 2.04 15.57
C LEU A 466 -6.42 3.51 15.65
N THR A 467 -6.52 4.13 16.82
CA THR A 467 -6.22 5.55 17.03
C THR A 467 -4.76 5.84 17.38
N THR A 468 -3.95 4.82 17.63
CA THR A 468 -2.52 4.97 17.92
C THR A 468 -1.77 5.50 16.70
N ARG A 469 -1.08 6.62 16.86
CA ARG A 469 -0.26 7.22 15.80
C ARG A 469 1.02 6.41 15.61
N LEU A 470 1.36 6.17 14.36
CA LEU A 470 2.64 5.57 13.98
C LEU A 470 3.78 6.60 14.05
N TRP A 471 5.03 6.16 14.05
CA TRP A 471 6.19 7.05 14.22
C TRP A 471 6.22 8.21 13.21
N PHE A 472 5.94 7.97 11.92
CA PHE A 472 5.91 9.03 10.91
C PHE A 472 4.73 10.01 11.06
N ASP A 473 3.66 9.59 11.74
CA ASP A 473 2.41 10.34 11.87
C ASP A 473 2.49 11.36 13.01
N VAL A 474 3.17 12.45 12.76
CA VAL A 474 3.32 13.56 13.73
C VAL A 474 2.07 14.43 13.74
N GLU A 475 1.66 14.86 14.92
CA GLU A 475 0.57 15.82 15.04
C GLU A 475 1.07 17.22 14.63
N ASN A 476 0.75 17.61 13.40
CA ASN A 476 1.16 18.92 12.88
C ASN A 476 0.20 20.01 13.32
N LYS A 477 0.65 20.86 14.20
CA LYS A 477 -0.12 22.00 14.69
C LYS A 477 0.05 23.28 13.85
N ASN A 478 1.05 23.33 12.96
CA ASN A 478 1.48 24.55 12.27
C ASN A 478 1.48 24.47 10.73
N ARG A 479 0.64 23.66 10.11
CA ARG A 479 0.53 23.55 8.64
C ARG A 479 -0.80 24.01 8.14
#